data_cba81f5b7db5a9e5c9b55ab79e68997f
#
_entry.id   cba81f5b7db5a9e5c9b55ab79e68997f
#
_cell.length_a   1.000
_cell.length_b   1.000
_cell.length_c   1.000
_cell.angle_alpha   90.00
_cell.angle_beta   90.00
_cell.angle_gamma   90.00
#
_symmetry.space_group_name_H-M   'P 1'
#
loop_
_entity.id
_entity.type
_entity.pdbx_description
1 polymer ?
#
loop_
_entity_poly.entity_id
_entity_poly.type
_entity_poly.pdbx_seq_one_letter_code
_entity_poly.pdbx_strand_id
1 'polypeptide(L)'
;GSAFPIIPMPVPKRDIGAGQLIRKEIITWKKFRIKQHSFGIISSLDQLLDQVAKRPLTAGRLIRNTDIQPHELVKKGEFVTLHFKNKSMSLSTRGISTEQGARNQIIRVQNSRSKRIVEARVLGLNVGLFLPITTLLK
;
A
#
# COMPACT_ATOMS: atom_id res chain seq x y z
N GLY A 1 -21.81 -25.76 -24.68
CA GLY A 1 -21.56 -25.47 -23.30
C GLY A 1 -21.32 -24.00 -23.05
N SER A 2 -21.30 -23.64 -21.80
CA SER A 2 -21.03 -22.26 -21.42
C SER A 2 -19.61 -21.87 -21.75
N ALA A 3 -19.45 -20.72 -22.39
CA ALA A 3 -18.15 -20.16 -22.70
C ALA A 3 -17.52 -19.43 -21.50
N PHE A 4 -18.30 -19.17 -20.44
CA PHE A 4 -17.84 -18.35 -19.34
C PHE A 4 -18.00 -19.06 -18.01
N PRO A 5 -16.91 -19.36 -17.29
CA PRO A 5 -17.01 -19.98 -15.99
C PRO A 5 -17.59 -19.02 -14.95
N ILE A 6 -18.22 -19.61 -13.94
CA ILE A 6 -18.69 -18.84 -12.78
C ILE A 6 -17.60 -18.87 -11.73
N ILE A 7 -17.11 -17.70 -11.36
CA ILE A 7 -15.95 -17.56 -10.47
C ILE A 7 -16.31 -16.63 -9.31
N PRO A 8 -15.94 -17.00 -8.06
CA PRO A 8 -16.11 -16.06 -6.94
C PRO A 8 -15.07 -14.94 -7.05
N MET A 9 -15.56 -13.72 -6.90
CA MET A 9 -14.73 -12.52 -7.00
C MET A 9 -14.92 -11.66 -5.76
N PRO A 10 -13.89 -10.96 -5.29
CA PRO A 10 -14.02 -10.07 -4.14
C PRO A 10 -14.77 -8.81 -4.53
N VAL A 11 -15.75 -8.46 -3.71
CA VAL A 11 -16.57 -7.27 -3.90
C VAL A 11 -16.80 -6.60 -2.55
N PRO A 12 -17.07 -5.28 -2.53
CA PRO A 12 -17.39 -4.62 -1.28
C PRO A 12 -18.71 -5.15 -0.70
N LYS A 13 -18.74 -5.34 0.61
CA LYS A 13 -19.99 -5.64 1.33
C LYS A 13 -20.91 -4.44 1.38
N ARG A 14 -20.32 -3.26 1.38
CA ARG A 14 -21.02 -1.98 1.46
C ARG A 14 -20.24 -0.95 0.63
N ASP A 15 -20.85 0.18 0.37
CA ASP A 15 -20.20 1.23 -0.40
C ASP A 15 -18.94 1.72 0.32
N ILE A 16 -17.89 1.95 -0.47
CA ILE A 16 -16.62 2.46 0.03
C ILE A 16 -16.40 3.83 -0.59
N GLY A 17 -16.15 4.83 0.25
CA GLY A 17 -15.91 6.19 -0.22
C GLY A 17 -14.52 6.38 -0.82
N ALA A 18 -14.38 7.37 -1.70
CA ALA A 18 -13.08 7.71 -2.26
C ALA A 18 -12.10 8.08 -1.13
N GLY A 19 -10.87 7.58 -1.24
CA GLY A 19 -9.85 7.80 -0.23
C GLY A 19 -9.91 6.88 0.97
N GLN A 20 -10.95 6.07 1.06
CA GLN A 20 -11.13 5.18 2.19
C GLN A 20 -10.27 3.93 2.03
N LEU A 21 -9.62 3.51 3.12
CA LEU A 21 -8.82 2.30 3.14
C LEU A 21 -9.73 1.08 2.95
N ILE A 22 -9.30 0.19 2.06
CA ILE A 22 -10.05 -1.04 1.81
C ILE A 22 -9.58 -2.09 2.81
N ARG A 23 -10.49 -2.48 3.71
CA ARG A 23 -10.20 -3.49 4.73
C ARG A 23 -10.82 -4.81 4.35
N LYS A 24 -10.15 -5.91 4.68
CA LYS A 24 -10.66 -7.24 4.35
C LYS A 24 -12.04 -7.50 4.94
N GLU A 25 -12.37 -6.86 6.06
CA GLU A 25 -13.65 -7.05 6.74
C GLU A 25 -14.83 -6.51 5.94
N ILE A 26 -14.58 -5.59 5.01
CA ILE A 26 -15.65 -5.04 4.17
C ILE A 26 -15.66 -5.65 2.78
N ILE A 27 -14.91 -6.70 2.59
CA ILE A 27 -14.88 -7.45 1.32
C ILE A 27 -15.58 -8.77 1.52
N THR A 28 -16.42 -9.13 0.55
CA THR A 28 -17.08 -10.44 0.50
C THR A 28 -16.87 -11.02 -0.89
N TRP A 29 -17.29 -12.26 -1.06
CA TRP A 29 -17.16 -12.95 -2.32
C TRP A 29 -18.50 -13.10 -2.98
N LYS A 30 -18.58 -12.79 -4.26
CA LYS A 30 -19.78 -12.94 -5.05
C LYS A 30 -19.40 -13.66 -6.34
N LYS A 31 -20.27 -14.57 -6.77
CA LYS A 31 -20.01 -15.34 -7.98
C LYS A 31 -20.42 -14.54 -9.20
N PHE A 32 -19.53 -14.52 -10.18
CA PHE A 32 -19.76 -13.83 -11.45
C PHE A 32 -19.44 -14.78 -12.60
N ARG A 33 -20.14 -14.58 -13.69
CA ARG A 33 -19.81 -15.22 -14.95
C ARG A 33 -18.80 -14.31 -15.65
N ILE A 34 -17.53 -14.74 -15.69
CA ILE A 34 -16.42 -13.90 -16.14
C ILE A 34 -15.97 -14.31 -17.53
N LYS A 35 -15.85 -13.34 -18.42
CA LYS A 35 -15.29 -13.57 -19.74
C LYS A 35 -13.79 -13.84 -19.63
N GLN A 36 -13.29 -14.69 -20.51
CA GLN A 36 -11.92 -15.15 -20.48
C GLN A 36 -10.88 -14.04 -20.57
N HIS A 37 -11.22 -12.91 -21.14
CA HIS A 37 -10.29 -11.80 -21.33
C HIS A 37 -10.69 -10.53 -20.55
N SER A 38 -11.21 -10.70 -19.37
CA SER A 38 -11.59 -9.56 -18.53
C SER A 38 -10.36 -9.07 -17.76
N PHE A 39 -9.60 -8.18 -18.38
CA PHE A 39 -8.38 -7.64 -17.79
C PHE A 39 -8.70 -6.57 -16.77
N GLY A 40 -7.80 -6.45 -15.79
CA GLY A 40 -7.86 -5.36 -14.83
C GLY A 40 -8.88 -5.53 -13.72
N ILE A 41 -9.56 -6.67 -13.65
CA ILE A 41 -10.49 -6.94 -12.57
C ILE A 41 -9.74 -7.58 -11.40
N ILE A 42 -9.98 -7.05 -10.19
CA ILE A 42 -9.39 -7.59 -8.98
C ILE A 42 -10.00 -8.96 -8.70
N SER A 43 -9.15 -9.97 -8.53
CA SER A 43 -9.58 -11.35 -8.35
C SER A 43 -9.15 -11.98 -7.04
N SER A 44 -8.29 -11.31 -6.27
CA SER A 44 -7.80 -11.84 -5.00
C SER A 44 -7.74 -10.74 -3.95
N LEU A 45 -7.80 -11.15 -2.67
CA LEU A 45 -7.66 -10.21 -1.56
C LEU A 45 -6.27 -9.58 -1.50
N ASP A 46 -5.25 -10.31 -1.92
CA ASP A 46 -3.89 -9.78 -1.90
C ASP A 46 -3.76 -8.51 -2.73
N GLN A 47 -4.51 -8.41 -3.82
CA GLN A 47 -4.50 -7.23 -4.67
C GLN A 47 -5.12 -6.01 -3.99
N LEU A 48 -5.89 -6.23 -2.92
CA LEU A 48 -6.58 -5.16 -2.19
C LEU A 48 -5.86 -4.75 -0.90
N LEU A 49 -4.83 -5.48 -0.50
CA LEU A 49 -4.09 -5.17 0.72
C LEU A 49 -3.39 -3.82 0.61
N ASP A 50 -3.56 -3.00 1.64
CA ASP A 50 -2.94 -1.67 1.72
C ASP A 50 -3.32 -0.76 0.56
N GLN A 51 -4.54 -0.92 0.05
CA GLN A 51 -5.07 -0.08 -1.03
C GLN A 51 -6.16 0.84 -0.50
N VAL A 52 -6.28 2.00 -1.10
CA VAL A 52 -7.41 2.90 -0.86
C VAL A 52 -8.25 3.01 -2.12
N ALA A 53 -9.52 3.30 -1.95
CA ALA A 53 -10.41 3.53 -3.08
C ALA A 53 -10.04 4.84 -3.75
N LYS A 54 -9.76 4.80 -5.03
CA LYS A 54 -9.45 5.99 -5.83
C LYS A 54 -10.72 6.77 -6.15
N ARG A 55 -11.83 6.06 -6.23
CA ARG A 55 -13.16 6.60 -6.48
C ARG A 55 -14.17 5.80 -5.64
N PRO A 56 -15.41 6.29 -5.48
CA PRO A 56 -16.40 5.52 -4.71
C PRO A 56 -16.63 4.15 -5.33
N LEU A 57 -16.65 3.12 -4.47
CA LEU A 57 -16.91 1.74 -4.89
C LEU A 57 -18.28 1.34 -4.39
N THR A 58 -19.05 0.71 -5.27
CA THR A 58 -20.42 0.30 -4.97
C THR A 58 -20.46 -1.13 -4.43
N ALA A 59 -21.24 -1.35 -3.37
CA ALA A 59 -21.42 -2.68 -2.79
C ALA A 59 -21.85 -3.67 -3.87
N GLY A 60 -21.24 -4.85 -3.84
CA GLY A 60 -21.58 -5.94 -4.73
C GLY A 60 -21.05 -5.83 -6.16
N ARG A 61 -20.33 -4.78 -6.49
CA ARG A 61 -19.78 -4.61 -7.83
C ARG A 61 -18.31 -4.99 -7.87
N LEU A 62 -17.89 -5.51 -9.03
CA LEU A 62 -16.49 -5.85 -9.27
C LEU A 62 -15.59 -4.63 -9.11
N ILE A 63 -14.43 -4.87 -8.53
CA ILE A 63 -13.41 -3.83 -8.35
C ILE A 63 -12.38 -3.97 -9.45
N ARG A 64 -12.02 -2.85 -10.07
CA ARG A 64 -10.98 -2.83 -11.11
C ARG A 64 -9.70 -2.26 -10.54
N ASN A 65 -8.57 -2.64 -11.14
CA ASN A 65 -7.27 -2.12 -10.68
C ASN A 65 -7.18 -0.59 -10.81
N THR A 66 -7.96 -0.01 -11.71
CA THR A 66 -8.01 1.45 -11.88
C THR A 66 -8.86 2.16 -10.82
N ASP A 67 -9.58 1.39 -10.00
CA ASP A 67 -10.43 1.93 -8.93
C ASP A 67 -9.71 2.08 -7.61
N ILE A 68 -8.48 1.58 -7.52
CA ILE A 68 -7.71 1.55 -6.28
C ILE A 68 -6.31 2.09 -6.50
N GLN A 69 -5.67 2.46 -5.41
CA GLN A 69 -4.29 2.92 -5.43
C GLN A 69 -3.63 2.58 -4.09
N PRO A 70 -2.29 2.47 -4.05
CA PRO A 70 -1.62 2.18 -2.79
C PRO A 70 -1.90 3.25 -1.75
N HIS A 71 -2.05 2.82 -0.50
CA HIS A 71 -2.21 3.73 0.63
C HIS A 71 -0.88 4.38 0.96
N GLU A 72 -0.76 5.67 0.75
CA GLU A 72 0.45 6.41 1.07
C GLU A 72 0.56 6.61 2.57
N LEU A 73 1.53 5.95 3.17
CA LEU A 73 1.78 6.03 4.61
C LEU A 73 2.73 7.15 4.97
N VAL A 74 3.50 7.63 4.00
CA VAL A 74 4.41 8.76 4.18
C VAL A 74 4.19 9.70 3.01
N LYS A 75 4.01 10.97 3.29
CA LYS A 75 3.88 12.00 2.25
C LYS A 75 5.14 12.85 2.21
N LYS A 76 5.44 13.38 1.03
CA LYS A 76 6.58 14.27 0.85
C LYS A 76 6.49 15.45 1.82
N GLY A 77 7.59 15.73 2.50
CA GLY A 77 7.68 16.86 3.43
C GLY A 77 7.23 16.54 4.84
N GLU A 78 6.72 15.35 5.10
CA GLU A 78 6.29 14.97 6.44
C GLU A 78 7.45 14.45 7.28
N PHE A 79 7.32 14.60 8.59
CA PHE A 79 8.27 13.99 9.51
C PHE A 79 8.10 12.48 9.53
N VAL A 80 9.22 11.78 9.56
CA VAL A 80 9.27 10.33 9.60
C VAL A 80 10.15 9.91 10.76
N THR A 81 9.69 8.96 11.55
CA THR A 81 10.53 8.34 12.56
C THR A 81 11.32 7.22 11.90
N LEU A 82 12.64 7.35 11.91
CA LEU A 82 13.54 6.37 11.32
C LEU A 82 14.03 5.43 12.42
N HIS A 83 13.85 4.14 12.21
CA HIS A 83 14.34 3.11 13.12
C HIS A 83 15.54 2.42 12.52
N PHE A 84 16.54 2.23 13.32
CA PHE A 84 17.70 1.42 12.98
C PHE A 84 17.82 0.32 14.02
N LYS A 85 17.93 -0.92 13.56
CA LYS A 85 18.07 -2.06 14.45
C LYS A 85 19.19 -2.97 14.00
N ASN A 86 19.96 -3.46 14.96
CA ASN A 86 20.87 -4.58 14.74
C ASN A 86 20.84 -5.47 16.00
N LYS A 87 21.71 -6.46 16.06
CA LYS A 87 21.69 -7.44 17.17
C LYS A 87 21.92 -6.83 18.53
N SER A 88 22.65 -5.73 18.61
CA SER A 88 23.07 -5.15 19.88
C SER A 88 22.41 -3.83 20.22
N MET A 89 21.68 -3.21 19.27
CA MET A 89 21.11 -1.90 19.55
C MET A 89 19.86 -1.63 18.70
N SER A 90 19.06 -0.72 19.22
CA SER A 90 17.91 -0.18 18.52
C SER A 90 17.92 1.32 18.70
N LEU A 91 17.93 2.05 17.58
CA LEU A 91 17.97 3.50 17.60
C LEU A 91 16.79 4.07 16.82
N SER A 92 16.34 5.24 17.24
CA SER A 92 15.33 5.98 16.50
C SER A 92 15.81 7.41 16.33
N THR A 93 15.53 7.97 15.17
CA THR A 93 15.83 9.36 14.89
C THR A 93 14.72 9.92 14.01
N ARG A 94 14.72 11.21 13.81
CA ARG A 94 13.71 11.87 13.02
C ARG A 94 14.28 12.36 11.70
N GLY A 95 13.46 12.28 10.66
CA GLY A 95 13.81 12.81 9.36
C GLY A 95 12.62 13.46 8.69
N ILE A 96 12.86 14.02 7.52
CA ILE A 96 11.81 14.60 6.69
C ILE A 96 11.82 13.86 5.37
N SER A 97 10.69 13.32 4.98
CA SER A 97 10.62 12.58 3.73
C SER A 97 10.76 13.51 2.53
N THR A 98 11.57 13.12 1.58
CA THR A 98 11.73 13.86 0.33
C THR A 98 10.82 13.32 -0.76
N GLU A 99 10.12 12.24 -0.49
CA GLU A 99 9.19 11.63 -1.42
C GLU A 99 8.11 10.86 -0.69
N GLN A 100 7.02 10.57 -1.38
CA GLN A 100 5.93 9.81 -0.79
C GLN A 100 6.18 8.31 -0.90
N GLY A 101 5.52 7.53 -0.05
CA GLY A 101 5.66 6.08 -0.10
C GLY A 101 4.54 5.33 0.58
N ALA A 102 4.24 4.16 0.05
CA ALA A 102 3.33 3.20 0.62
C ALA A 102 4.13 2.12 1.35
N ARG A 103 3.43 1.24 2.07
CA ARG A 103 4.06 0.17 2.85
C ARG A 103 5.05 -0.64 2.01
N ASN A 104 6.20 -0.91 2.58
CA ASN A 104 7.31 -1.67 1.99
C ASN A 104 8.04 -0.98 0.85
N GLN A 105 7.62 0.21 0.44
CA GLN A 105 8.37 0.97 -0.54
C GLN A 105 9.60 1.61 0.11
N ILE A 106 10.64 1.78 -0.68
CA ILE A 106 11.86 2.44 -0.25
C ILE A 106 11.78 3.89 -0.66
N ILE A 107 11.93 4.77 0.32
CA ILE A 107 11.87 6.21 0.09
C ILE A 107 13.14 6.87 0.61
N ARG A 108 13.39 8.09 0.15
CA ARG A 108 14.50 8.91 0.63
C ARG A 108 14.00 9.84 1.72
N VAL A 109 14.76 9.87 2.80
CA VAL A 109 14.44 10.67 3.97
C VAL A 109 15.69 11.44 4.38
N GLN A 110 15.53 12.73 4.63
CA GLN A 110 16.64 13.54 5.12
C GLN A 110 16.65 13.49 6.63
N ASN A 111 17.77 13.02 7.19
CA ASN A 111 17.96 13.01 8.64
C ASN A 111 17.97 14.44 9.15
N SER A 112 17.18 14.73 10.18
CA SER A 112 17.03 16.10 10.70
C SER A 112 18.29 16.61 11.35
N ARG A 113 19.11 15.75 11.92
CA ARG A 113 20.36 16.15 12.57
C ARG A 113 21.52 16.30 11.61
N SER A 114 21.80 15.23 10.86
CA SER A 114 22.96 15.21 9.97
C SER A 114 22.72 15.88 8.64
N LYS A 115 21.46 16.10 8.29
CA LYS A 115 21.04 16.61 6.98
C LYS A 115 21.38 15.69 5.82
N ARG A 116 21.83 14.48 6.12
CA ARG A 116 22.11 13.47 5.10
C ARG A 116 20.82 12.81 4.65
N ILE A 117 20.79 12.44 3.38
CA ILE A 117 19.66 11.70 2.81
C ILE A 117 19.99 10.22 2.89
N VAL A 118 19.05 9.47 3.47
CA VAL A 118 19.18 8.03 3.61
C VAL A 118 17.96 7.37 2.99
N GLU A 119 18.10 6.08 2.68
CA GLU A 119 16.96 5.30 2.22
C GLU A 119 16.32 4.58 3.39
N ALA A 120 15.00 4.49 3.34
CA ALA A 120 14.24 3.83 4.38
C ALA A 120 13.06 3.09 3.76
N ARG A 121 12.78 1.89 4.31
CA ARG A 121 11.61 1.13 3.93
C ARG A 121 10.44 1.58 4.80
N VAL A 122 9.34 1.92 4.17
CA VAL A 122 8.14 2.36 4.89
C VAL A 122 7.53 1.16 5.63
N LEU A 123 7.44 1.27 6.95
CA LEU A 123 6.88 0.22 7.80
C LEU A 123 5.45 0.51 8.23
N GLY A 124 5.10 1.77 8.34
CA GLY A 124 3.79 2.19 8.81
C GLY A 124 3.63 3.68 8.64
N LEU A 125 2.59 4.23 9.24
CA LEU A 125 2.30 5.66 9.14
C LEU A 125 3.47 6.48 9.68
N ASN A 126 4.15 7.20 8.80
CA ASN A 126 5.30 8.05 9.12
C ASN A 126 6.40 7.32 9.89
N VAL A 127 6.59 6.03 9.59
CA VAL A 127 7.62 5.20 10.19
C VAL A 127 8.41 4.50 9.10
N GLY A 128 9.74 4.61 9.17
CA GLY A 128 10.63 3.97 8.21
C GLY A 128 11.74 3.19 8.89
N LEU A 129 12.20 2.13 8.24
CA LEU A 129 13.34 1.35 8.66
C LEU A 129 14.55 1.80 7.85
N PHE A 130 15.55 2.34 8.53
CA PHE A 130 16.79 2.76 7.90
C PHE A 130 17.48 1.56 7.23
N LEU A 131 17.93 1.76 6.00
CA LEU A 131 18.58 0.72 5.22
C LEU A 131 20.09 1.02 5.14
N PRO A 132 20.87 0.49 6.08
CA PRO A 132 22.29 0.83 6.16
C PRO A 132 23.12 0.33 4.98
N ILE A 133 22.63 -0.68 4.28
CA ILE A 133 23.37 -1.24 3.15
C ILE A 133 23.65 -0.19 2.07
N THR A 134 22.75 0.77 1.92
CA THR A 134 22.93 1.86 0.97
C THR A 134 24.19 2.68 1.31
N THR A 135 24.43 2.86 2.61
CA THR A 135 25.60 3.57 3.11
C THR A 135 26.86 2.79 2.85
N LEU A 136 26.78 1.47 2.94
CA LEU A 136 27.96 0.62 2.78
C LEU A 136 28.44 0.49 1.36
N LEU A 137 27.59 0.78 0.39
CA LEU A 137 27.91 0.65 -1.03
C LEU A 137 28.60 1.86 -1.63
N LYS A 138 28.89 2.82 -0.82
CA LYS A 138 29.56 4.04 -1.27
C LYS A 138 31.06 3.92 -1.32
#